data_4f17bc2192f1af1b5c32cd5417c8c62a
#
_entry.id   4f17bc2192f1af1b5c32cd5417c8c62a
#
_cell.length_a   1.000
_cell.length_b   1.000
_cell.length_c   1.000
_cell.angle_alpha   90.00
_cell.angle_beta   90.00
_cell.angle_gamma   90.00
#
_symmetry.space_group_name_H-M   'P 1'
#
loop_
_entity.id
_entity.type
_entity.pdbx_description
1 polymer ?
#
loop_
_entity_poly.entity_id
_entity_poly.type
_entity_poly.pdbx_seq_one_letter_code
_entity_poly.pdbx_strand_id
1 'polypeptide(L)'
;MVKHYIDRALSAKTDNRPDFQQMIKDSEKRLFDIVLVWKLDRFARNRYDSAHYEYQLERNHVKLVSATEPISDSPAGIMVKSMLTGMAEYYSAELSEKVVRGMTENVLKGKYNGGTIPIGFKVDEEKFFQVDPLKAPFVVEAFQRYNDGATMKELMNWLNDSGVTTNRNQKFTYNSVQTLLTNKRYIGENHFKDIVMPDSIPAIVDKDLFEEVQLKIKKNSRAPARHKAEDDYLLTTKLFCGMCGAMMFGECGTGRNKVVHHYYKC
;
A
#
# COMPACT_ATOMS: atom_id res chain seq x y z
N MET A 1 -16.20 35.58 13.50
CA MET A 1 -15.53 34.40 12.89
C MET A 1 -15.81 34.47 11.41
N VAL A 2 -14.77 34.48 10.56
CA VAL A 2 -14.92 34.74 9.12
C VAL A 2 -15.17 33.45 8.37
N LYS A 3 -14.41 32.38 8.64
CA LYS A 3 -14.48 31.10 7.91
C LYS A 3 -13.94 29.95 8.76
N HIS A 4 -14.48 28.73 8.56
CA HIS A 4 -13.94 27.47 9.08
C HIS A 4 -13.25 26.72 7.96
N TYR A 5 -12.06 26.16 8.25
CA TYR A 5 -11.31 25.27 7.38
C TYR A 5 -11.27 23.91 8.05
N ILE A 6 -11.82 22.85 7.41
CA ILE A 6 -12.06 21.57 8.04
C ILE A 6 -11.57 20.43 7.16
N ASP A 7 -10.42 19.90 7.49
CA ASP A 7 -9.90 18.67 6.88
C ASP A 7 -10.31 17.44 7.72
N ARG A 8 -11.38 16.76 7.32
CA ARG A 8 -11.89 15.59 8.05
C ARG A 8 -11.02 14.36 7.79
N ALA A 9 -10.65 13.64 8.88
CA ALA A 9 -9.88 12.39 8.85
C ALA A 9 -8.50 12.47 8.21
N LEU A 10 -7.94 13.68 7.98
CA LEU A 10 -6.59 13.85 7.46
C LEU A 10 -5.57 14.05 8.58
N SER A 11 -4.40 13.42 8.43
CA SER A 11 -3.30 13.54 9.38
C SER A 11 -2.55 14.85 9.18
N ALA A 12 -2.21 15.54 10.26
CA ALA A 12 -1.31 16.70 10.20
C ALA A 12 0.16 16.34 9.87
N LYS A 13 0.46 15.05 9.60
CA LYS A 13 1.80 14.59 9.19
C LYS A 13 2.13 14.84 7.72
N THR A 14 1.14 15.15 6.89
CA THR A 14 1.32 15.39 5.45
C THR A 14 0.64 16.67 5.04
N ASP A 15 1.18 17.35 4.01
CA ASP A 15 0.61 18.56 3.43
C ASP A 15 -0.65 18.32 2.59
N ASN A 16 -1.11 17.08 2.47
CA ASN A 16 -2.32 16.74 1.72
C ASN A 16 -3.60 17.07 2.53
N ARG A 17 -3.74 18.36 2.87
CA ARG A 17 -4.87 18.96 3.60
C ARG A 17 -5.44 20.12 2.77
N PRO A 18 -6.42 19.86 1.90
CA PRO A 18 -6.93 20.87 0.96
C PRO A 18 -7.42 22.15 1.61
N ASP A 19 -8.17 22.05 2.72
CA ASP A 19 -8.69 23.21 3.43
C ASP A 19 -7.60 23.98 4.14
N PHE A 20 -6.59 23.30 4.71
CA PHE A 20 -5.41 23.93 5.27
C PHE A 20 -4.62 24.70 4.22
N GLN A 21 -4.37 24.11 3.04
CA GLN A 21 -3.69 24.78 1.93
C GLN A 21 -4.50 25.97 1.42
N GLN A 22 -5.83 25.85 1.40
CA GLN A 22 -6.71 26.98 1.05
C GLN A 22 -6.63 28.09 2.09
N MET A 23 -6.55 27.78 3.38
CA MET A 23 -6.36 28.74 4.47
C MET A 23 -5.06 29.55 4.26
N ILE A 24 -3.96 28.88 3.94
CA ILE A 24 -2.67 29.57 3.67
C ILE A 24 -2.81 30.52 2.46
N LYS A 25 -3.44 30.09 1.36
CA LYS A 25 -3.71 30.94 0.19
C LYS A 25 -4.64 32.12 0.51
N ASP A 26 -5.63 31.90 1.36
CA ASP A 26 -6.58 32.94 1.77
C ASP A 26 -5.90 33.96 2.68
N SER A 27 -4.86 33.57 3.46
CA SER A 27 -4.04 34.51 4.25
C SER A 27 -3.25 35.49 3.37
N GLU A 28 -2.79 35.07 2.18
CA GLU A 28 -2.13 35.95 1.22
C GLU A 28 -3.05 37.08 0.73
N LYS A 29 -4.36 36.81 0.68
CA LYS A 29 -5.39 37.77 0.30
C LYS A 29 -5.86 38.64 1.46
N ARG A 30 -5.29 38.47 2.67
CA ARG A 30 -5.66 39.18 3.90
C ARG A 30 -7.15 39.11 4.21
N LEU A 31 -7.76 37.94 4.04
CA LEU A 31 -9.17 37.76 4.34
C LEU A 31 -9.47 37.67 5.85
N PHE A 32 -8.45 37.47 6.65
CA PHE A 32 -8.51 37.38 8.13
C PHE A 32 -7.15 37.74 8.72
N ASP A 33 -7.17 38.12 9.99
CA ASP A 33 -5.94 38.58 10.74
C ASP A 33 -5.46 37.51 11.73
N ILE A 34 -6.29 36.54 12.08
CA ILE A 34 -6.00 35.53 13.10
C ILE A 34 -6.43 34.15 12.61
N VAL A 35 -5.55 33.17 12.73
CA VAL A 35 -5.86 31.75 12.65
C VAL A 35 -5.94 31.20 14.07
N LEU A 36 -7.12 30.68 14.46
CA LEU A 36 -7.35 30.07 15.75
C LEU A 36 -7.35 28.55 15.61
N VAL A 37 -6.49 27.87 16.35
CA VAL A 37 -6.44 26.41 16.46
C VAL A 37 -6.69 25.94 17.89
N TRP A 38 -7.15 24.73 18.07
CA TRP A 38 -7.34 24.16 19.40
C TRP A 38 -6.00 23.98 20.13
N LYS A 39 -5.03 23.38 19.44
CA LYS A 39 -3.64 23.18 19.88
C LYS A 39 -2.69 23.35 18.70
N LEU A 40 -1.44 23.71 18.95
CA LEU A 40 -0.43 23.87 17.90
C LEU A 40 -0.14 22.55 17.15
N ASP A 41 -0.29 21.40 17.82
CA ASP A 41 -0.16 20.07 17.18
C ASP A 41 -1.24 19.81 16.11
N ARG A 42 -2.35 20.56 16.13
CA ARG A 42 -3.40 20.54 15.09
C ARG A 42 -3.05 21.39 13.88
N PHE A 43 -2.25 22.42 14.08
CA PHE A 43 -1.74 23.23 12.98
C PHE A 43 -0.71 22.45 12.16
N ALA A 44 0.37 21.99 12.78
CA ALA A 44 1.37 21.10 12.17
C ALA A 44 1.99 20.19 13.23
N ARG A 45 2.32 18.95 12.86
CA ARG A 45 2.98 17.97 13.75
C ARG A 45 4.48 17.87 13.53
N ASN A 46 4.96 18.43 12.45
CA ASN A 46 6.35 18.45 12.06
C ASN A 46 6.88 19.87 12.30
N ARG A 47 8.04 19.95 12.94
CA ARG A 47 8.67 21.21 13.30
C ARG A 47 9.02 22.08 12.09
N TYR A 48 9.43 21.44 11.00
CA TYR A 48 9.74 22.14 9.75
C TYR A 48 8.50 22.78 9.14
N ASP A 49 7.41 22.01 9.00
CA ASP A 49 6.15 22.49 8.44
C ASP A 49 5.54 23.58 9.32
N SER A 50 5.59 23.42 10.67
CA SER A 50 5.12 24.44 11.61
C SER A 50 5.84 25.77 11.39
N ALA A 51 7.17 25.75 11.38
CA ALA A 51 7.98 26.94 11.19
C ALA A 51 7.76 27.57 9.79
N HIS A 52 7.63 26.75 8.76
CA HIS A 52 7.41 27.20 7.39
C HIS A 52 6.05 27.92 7.24
N TYR A 53 4.96 27.29 7.68
CA TYR A 53 3.64 27.89 7.56
C TYR A 53 3.39 29.04 8.53
N GLU A 54 3.99 29.00 9.73
CA GLU A 54 3.97 30.14 10.65
C GLU A 54 4.67 31.35 10.03
N TYR A 55 5.85 31.15 9.43
CA TYR A 55 6.55 32.23 8.73
C TYR A 55 5.71 32.80 7.57
N GLN A 56 4.99 31.95 6.81
CA GLN A 56 4.10 32.42 5.76
C GLN A 56 2.95 33.26 6.34
N LEU A 57 2.32 32.83 7.42
CA LEU A 57 1.25 33.58 8.09
C LEU A 57 1.77 34.92 8.62
N GLU A 58 2.90 34.95 9.28
CA GLU A 58 3.54 36.19 9.79
C GLU A 58 3.85 37.19 8.66
N ARG A 59 4.38 36.68 7.53
CA ARG A 59 4.64 37.50 6.34
C ARG A 59 3.36 38.10 5.78
N ASN A 60 2.24 37.40 5.89
CA ASN A 60 0.92 37.86 5.47
C ASN A 60 0.23 38.72 6.56
N HIS A 61 0.89 39.00 7.68
CA HIS A 61 0.36 39.73 8.86
C HIS A 61 -0.80 38.99 9.55
N VAL A 62 -0.81 37.66 9.50
CA VAL A 62 -1.80 36.79 10.16
C VAL A 62 -1.17 36.12 11.37
N LYS A 63 -1.81 36.25 12.53
CA LYS A 63 -1.35 35.68 13.79
C LYS A 63 -1.93 34.29 14.01
N LEU A 64 -1.08 33.32 14.34
CA LEU A 64 -1.51 31.99 14.78
C LEU A 64 -1.73 32.03 16.32
N VAL A 65 -2.93 31.60 16.75
CA VAL A 65 -3.32 31.56 18.17
C VAL A 65 -3.84 30.16 18.51
N SER A 66 -3.31 29.60 19.61
CA SER A 66 -3.84 28.37 20.20
C SER A 66 -4.86 28.70 21.30
N ALA A 67 -6.00 27.99 21.29
CA ALA A 67 -7.05 28.20 22.30
C ALA A 67 -6.67 27.64 23.68
N THR A 68 -5.84 26.59 23.72
CA THR A 68 -5.49 25.90 24.99
C THR A 68 -4.05 26.15 25.43
N GLU A 69 -3.23 26.78 24.58
CA GLU A 69 -1.80 27.00 24.81
C GLU A 69 -1.53 28.52 24.68
N PRO A 70 -1.83 29.34 25.71
CA PRO A 70 -1.61 30.77 25.65
C PRO A 70 -0.10 31.03 25.70
N ILE A 71 0.54 31.09 24.54
CA ILE A 71 1.97 31.41 24.43
C ILE A 71 2.11 32.87 24.09
N SER A 72 2.83 33.61 24.94
CA SER A 72 3.14 35.01 24.69
C SER A 72 4.18 35.16 23.58
N ASP A 73 4.14 36.29 22.86
CA ASP A 73 5.12 36.63 21.81
C ASP A 73 6.47 37.12 22.42
N SER A 74 6.67 36.93 23.73
CA SER A 74 7.92 37.24 24.42
C SER A 74 9.02 36.22 24.07
N PRO A 75 10.31 36.55 24.24
CA PRO A 75 11.40 35.60 24.07
C PRO A 75 11.23 34.33 24.90
N ALA A 76 10.67 34.43 26.11
CA ALA A 76 10.31 33.27 26.93
C ALA A 76 9.20 32.43 26.32
N GLY A 77 8.18 33.03 25.69
CA GLY A 77 7.11 32.35 24.98
C GLY A 77 7.61 31.58 23.76
N ILE A 78 8.54 32.12 22.99
CA ILE A 78 9.20 31.44 21.85
C ILE A 78 9.94 30.19 22.35
N MET A 79 10.64 30.28 23.48
CA MET A 79 11.34 29.13 24.07
C MET A 79 10.35 28.04 24.49
N VAL A 80 9.26 28.39 25.16
CA VAL A 80 8.22 27.48 25.61
C VAL A 80 7.56 26.79 24.39
N LYS A 81 7.23 27.55 23.33
CA LYS A 81 6.68 27.02 22.08
C LYS A 81 7.61 25.99 21.43
N SER A 82 8.90 26.31 21.32
CA SER A 82 9.90 25.41 20.75
C SER A 82 10.05 24.13 21.58
N MET A 83 9.98 24.23 22.91
CA MET A 83 10.03 23.07 23.80
C MET A 83 8.80 22.19 23.67
N LEU A 84 7.60 22.76 23.63
CA LEU A 84 6.35 21.99 23.44
C LEU A 84 6.31 21.27 22.11
N THR A 85 6.75 21.95 21.04
CA THR A 85 6.84 21.32 19.69
C THR A 85 7.86 20.17 19.70
N GLY A 86 9.03 20.37 20.29
CA GLY A 86 10.05 19.32 20.41
C GLY A 86 9.58 18.12 21.23
N MET A 87 8.83 18.35 22.32
CA MET A 87 8.22 17.26 23.10
C MET A 87 7.19 16.47 22.29
N ALA A 88 6.35 17.12 21.49
CA ALA A 88 5.36 16.45 20.65
C ALA A 88 6.04 15.55 19.59
N GLU A 89 7.13 16.00 18.98
CA GLU A 89 7.94 15.18 18.06
C GLU A 89 8.58 14.00 18.78
N TYR A 90 9.19 14.24 19.96
CA TYR A 90 9.79 13.18 20.77
C TYR A 90 8.78 12.07 21.10
N TYR A 91 7.61 12.43 21.64
CA TYR A 91 6.56 11.43 21.95
C TYR A 91 6.07 10.69 20.73
N SER A 92 5.96 11.33 19.57
CA SER A 92 5.57 10.69 18.32
C SER A 92 6.63 9.69 17.85
N ALA A 93 7.91 10.03 17.94
CA ALA A 93 9.02 9.15 17.60
C ALA A 93 9.11 7.97 18.57
N GLU A 94 9.06 8.21 19.88
CA GLU A 94 9.09 7.19 20.92
C GLU A 94 7.93 6.20 20.78
N LEU A 95 6.71 6.69 20.50
CA LEU A 95 5.55 5.84 20.26
C LEU A 95 5.77 4.98 19.00
N SER A 96 6.32 5.54 17.93
CA SER A 96 6.63 4.78 16.71
C SER A 96 7.62 3.65 16.99
N GLU A 97 8.68 3.91 17.75
CA GLU A 97 9.66 2.89 18.13
C GLU A 97 9.03 1.79 19.00
N LYS A 98 8.20 2.16 19.98
CA LYS A 98 7.48 1.18 20.82
C LYS A 98 6.54 0.30 20.00
N VAL A 99 5.82 0.88 19.06
CA VAL A 99 4.92 0.12 18.15
C VAL A 99 5.74 -0.83 17.28
N VAL A 100 6.83 -0.37 16.67
CA VAL A 100 7.69 -1.22 15.83
C VAL A 100 8.28 -2.37 16.66
N ARG A 101 8.76 -2.10 17.87
CA ARG A 101 9.28 -3.12 18.78
C ARG A 101 8.21 -4.16 19.11
N GLY A 102 7.01 -3.73 19.51
CA GLY A 102 5.89 -4.64 19.82
C GLY A 102 5.47 -5.49 18.61
N MET A 103 5.44 -4.90 17.41
CA MET A 103 5.16 -5.66 16.18
C MET A 103 6.27 -6.66 15.85
N THR A 104 7.53 -6.30 16.07
CA THR A 104 8.68 -7.19 15.92
C THR A 104 8.58 -8.39 16.88
N GLU A 105 8.32 -8.14 18.15
CA GLU A 105 8.13 -9.20 19.15
C GLU A 105 6.97 -10.14 18.80
N ASN A 106 5.86 -9.59 18.29
CA ASN A 106 4.74 -10.41 17.86
C ASN A 106 5.13 -11.35 16.71
N VAL A 107 5.87 -10.86 15.70
CA VAL A 107 6.32 -11.71 14.59
C VAL A 107 7.28 -12.79 15.06
N LEU A 108 8.22 -12.47 15.97
CA LEU A 108 9.13 -13.45 16.57
C LEU A 108 8.37 -14.54 17.38
N LYS A 109 7.20 -14.21 17.93
CA LYS A 109 6.31 -15.13 18.63
C LYS A 109 5.28 -15.82 17.72
N GLY A 110 5.30 -15.60 16.41
CA GLY A 110 4.30 -16.12 15.47
C GLY A 110 2.92 -15.45 15.58
N LYS A 111 2.81 -14.29 16.23
CA LYS A 111 1.55 -13.61 16.47
C LYS A 111 1.16 -12.69 15.29
N TYR A 112 -0.12 -12.47 15.17
CA TYR A 112 -0.74 -11.57 14.20
C TYR A 112 -0.57 -10.10 14.62
N ASN A 113 -0.11 -9.27 13.69
CA ASN A 113 0.17 -7.84 13.88
C ASN A 113 -0.97 -6.89 13.43
N GLY A 114 -2.12 -7.43 13.13
CA GLY A 114 -3.21 -6.63 12.55
C GLY A 114 -3.22 -6.62 11.02
N GLY A 115 -4.18 -5.92 10.44
CA GLY A 115 -4.37 -5.82 9.00
C GLY A 115 -5.43 -6.79 8.45
N THR A 116 -5.29 -7.20 7.19
CA THR A 116 -6.20 -8.18 6.60
C THR A 116 -5.65 -9.58 6.79
N ILE A 117 -6.43 -10.46 7.45
CA ILE A 117 -6.10 -11.87 7.59
C ILE A 117 -6.19 -12.51 6.19
N PRO A 118 -5.19 -13.31 5.73
CA PRO A 118 -5.30 -14.03 4.47
C PRO A 118 -6.44 -15.05 4.53
N ILE A 119 -7.09 -15.30 3.39
CA ILE A 119 -8.12 -16.34 3.31
C ILE A 119 -7.52 -17.70 3.69
N GLY A 120 -8.30 -18.57 4.33
CA GLY A 120 -7.83 -19.86 4.84
C GLY A 120 -7.24 -19.79 6.23
N PHE A 121 -7.05 -18.57 6.77
CA PHE A 121 -6.66 -18.36 8.15
C PHE A 121 -7.75 -17.66 8.95
N LYS A 122 -7.77 -17.92 10.23
CA LYS A 122 -8.42 -17.17 11.30
C LYS A 122 -7.41 -16.86 12.40
N VAL A 123 -7.72 -15.94 13.28
CA VAL A 123 -6.86 -15.55 14.40
C VAL A 123 -7.63 -15.83 15.69
N ASP A 124 -6.98 -16.48 16.63
CA ASP A 124 -7.54 -16.79 17.95
C ASP A 124 -7.47 -15.58 18.91
N GLU A 125 -7.97 -15.74 20.13
CA GLU A 125 -7.99 -14.70 21.16
C GLU A 125 -6.58 -14.28 21.60
N GLU A 126 -5.61 -15.18 21.53
CA GLU A 126 -4.20 -14.93 21.86
C GLU A 126 -3.40 -14.32 20.70
N LYS A 127 -4.08 -14.05 19.57
CA LYS A 127 -3.53 -13.51 18.32
C LYS A 127 -2.61 -14.47 17.56
N PHE A 128 -2.78 -15.77 17.68
CA PHE A 128 -2.10 -16.74 16.82
C PHE A 128 -2.94 -17.07 15.58
N PHE A 129 -2.23 -17.33 14.48
CA PHE A 129 -2.87 -17.81 13.27
C PHE A 129 -3.33 -19.26 13.44
N GLN A 130 -4.58 -19.52 13.07
CA GLN A 130 -5.17 -20.84 13.01
C GLN A 130 -5.66 -21.11 11.59
N VAL A 131 -5.59 -22.34 11.13
CA VAL A 131 -6.16 -22.75 9.84
C VAL A 131 -7.69 -22.72 9.94
N ASP A 132 -8.33 -22.07 8.98
CA ASP A 132 -9.78 -22.11 8.82
C ASP A 132 -10.17 -23.35 8.01
N PRO A 133 -10.78 -24.39 8.63
CA PRO A 133 -11.08 -25.64 7.94
C PRO A 133 -12.08 -25.49 6.80
N LEU A 134 -12.89 -24.43 6.81
CA LEU A 134 -13.87 -24.16 5.76
C LEU A 134 -13.24 -23.50 4.53
N LYS A 135 -12.26 -22.63 4.72
CA LYS A 135 -11.66 -21.84 3.64
C LYS A 135 -10.29 -22.33 3.18
N ALA A 136 -9.54 -23.03 4.03
CA ALA A 136 -8.22 -23.54 3.67
C ALA A 136 -8.21 -24.50 2.48
N PRO A 137 -9.17 -25.42 2.32
CA PRO A 137 -9.22 -26.31 1.16
C PRO A 137 -9.28 -25.56 -0.18
N PHE A 138 -10.00 -24.44 -0.24
CA PHE A 138 -10.07 -23.62 -1.45
C PHE A 138 -8.72 -22.96 -1.77
N VAL A 139 -7.91 -22.66 -0.76
CA VAL A 139 -6.56 -22.13 -0.98
C VAL A 139 -5.68 -23.20 -1.59
N VAL A 140 -5.64 -24.41 -1.02
CA VAL A 140 -4.87 -25.53 -1.56
C VAL A 140 -5.27 -25.82 -2.99
N GLU A 141 -6.58 -25.93 -3.25
CA GLU A 141 -7.12 -26.19 -4.58
C GLU A 141 -6.78 -25.07 -5.58
N ALA A 142 -6.75 -23.82 -5.17
CA ALA A 142 -6.34 -22.70 -6.02
C ALA A 142 -4.88 -22.84 -6.47
N PHE A 143 -3.98 -23.25 -5.57
CA PHE A 143 -2.58 -23.51 -5.93
C PHE A 143 -2.44 -24.70 -6.87
N GLN A 144 -3.16 -25.81 -6.63
CA GLN A 144 -3.15 -26.99 -7.50
C GLN A 144 -3.64 -26.66 -8.89
N ARG A 145 -4.83 -26.04 -9.02
CA ARG A 145 -5.40 -25.62 -10.30
C ARG A 145 -4.47 -24.71 -11.10
N TYR A 146 -3.81 -23.74 -10.43
CA TYR A 146 -2.85 -22.88 -11.10
C TYR A 146 -1.61 -23.67 -11.55
N ASN A 147 -1.17 -24.61 -10.75
CA ASN A 147 -0.07 -25.51 -11.11
C ASN A 147 -0.45 -26.42 -12.29
N ASP A 148 -1.70 -26.85 -12.40
CA ASP A 148 -2.21 -27.66 -13.51
C ASP A 148 -2.44 -26.84 -14.80
N GLY A 149 -2.27 -25.51 -14.75
CA GLY A 149 -2.30 -24.63 -15.93
C GLY A 149 -3.50 -23.71 -16.02
N ALA A 150 -4.38 -23.64 -15.01
CA ALA A 150 -5.45 -22.65 -14.97
C ALA A 150 -4.89 -21.23 -14.95
N THR A 151 -5.57 -20.34 -15.65
CA THR A 151 -5.24 -18.91 -15.63
C THR A 151 -5.74 -18.22 -14.36
N MET A 152 -5.14 -17.08 -14.00
CA MET A 152 -5.64 -16.29 -12.86
C MET A 152 -7.11 -15.85 -13.03
N LYS A 153 -7.58 -15.67 -14.27
CA LYS A 153 -8.96 -15.32 -14.57
C LYS A 153 -9.91 -16.49 -14.31
N GLU A 154 -9.53 -17.70 -14.70
CA GLU A 154 -10.30 -18.91 -14.41
C GLU A 154 -10.37 -19.20 -12.92
N LEU A 155 -9.27 -19.04 -12.19
CA LEU A 155 -9.26 -19.15 -10.73
C LEU A 155 -10.17 -18.11 -10.05
N MET A 156 -10.13 -16.87 -10.52
CA MET A 156 -10.99 -15.81 -10.01
C MET A 156 -12.47 -16.17 -10.18
N ASN A 157 -12.84 -16.64 -11.39
CA ASN A 157 -14.21 -17.05 -11.66
C ASN A 157 -14.61 -18.24 -10.80
N TRP A 158 -13.78 -19.28 -10.75
CA TRP A 158 -14.05 -20.47 -9.92
C TRP A 158 -14.24 -20.14 -8.44
N LEU A 159 -13.38 -19.30 -7.83
CA LEU A 159 -13.53 -18.87 -6.44
C LEU A 159 -14.85 -18.11 -6.22
N ASN A 160 -15.21 -17.24 -7.15
CA ASN A 160 -16.45 -16.47 -7.07
C ASN A 160 -17.70 -17.35 -7.27
N ASP A 161 -17.65 -18.31 -8.17
CA ASP A 161 -18.76 -19.24 -8.46
C ASP A 161 -18.94 -20.24 -7.31
N SER A 162 -17.85 -20.59 -6.61
CA SER A 162 -17.91 -21.42 -5.39
C SER A 162 -18.47 -20.69 -4.18
N GLY A 163 -18.86 -19.40 -4.32
CA GLY A 163 -19.41 -18.59 -3.24
C GLY A 163 -18.39 -18.16 -2.16
N VAL A 164 -17.11 -18.44 -2.39
CA VAL A 164 -16.04 -18.06 -1.47
C VAL A 164 -15.78 -16.56 -1.59
N THR A 165 -15.70 -15.88 -0.46
CA THR A 165 -15.38 -14.45 -0.40
C THR A 165 -14.04 -14.22 0.29
N THR A 166 -13.41 -13.09 -0.03
CA THR A 166 -12.26 -12.60 0.73
C THR A 166 -12.66 -12.35 2.19
N ASN A 167 -11.70 -12.20 3.10
CA ASN A 167 -11.99 -11.90 4.51
C ASN A 167 -12.63 -10.52 4.73
N ARG A 168 -12.75 -9.70 3.68
CA ARG A 168 -13.55 -8.46 3.67
C ARG A 168 -14.94 -8.66 3.06
N ASN A 169 -15.40 -9.91 2.91
CA ASN A 169 -16.66 -10.27 2.28
C ASN A 169 -16.83 -9.71 0.85
N GLN A 170 -15.73 -9.57 0.12
CA GLN A 170 -15.73 -9.10 -1.26
C GLN A 170 -15.45 -10.25 -2.23
N LYS A 171 -15.95 -10.13 -3.46
CA LYS A 171 -15.60 -11.04 -4.56
C LYS A 171 -14.11 -10.95 -4.87
N PHE A 172 -13.55 -12.05 -5.36
CA PHE A 172 -12.18 -12.07 -5.84
C PHE A 172 -12.02 -11.25 -7.12
N THR A 173 -10.93 -10.51 -7.18
CA THR A 173 -10.44 -9.79 -8.35
C THR A 173 -9.14 -10.44 -8.83
N TYR A 174 -8.67 -10.10 -10.01
CA TYR A 174 -7.39 -10.57 -10.53
C TYR A 174 -6.24 -10.32 -9.52
N ASN A 175 -6.17 -9.11 -8.97
CA ASN A 175 -5.14 -8.73 -7.99
C ASN A 175 -5.24 -9.52 -6.68
N SER A 176 -6.46 -9.83 -6.22
CA SER A 176 -6.63 -10.62 -4.99
C SER A 176 -6.20 -12.09 -5.19
N VAL A 177 -6.42 -12.67 -6.37
CA VAL A 177 -5.91 -14.00 -6.72
C VAL A 177 -4.38 -13.98 -6.83
N GLN A 178 -3.80 -12.96 -7.44
CA GLN A 178 -2.35 -12.81 -7.49
C GLN A 178 -1.76 -12.70 -6.08
N THR A 179 -2.35 -11.88 -5.21
CA THR A 179 -1.94 -11.75 -3.81
C THR A 179 -2.05 -13.08 -3.05
N LEU A 180 -3.12 -13.86 -3.30
CA LEU A 180 -3.30 -15.18 -2.73
C LEU A 180 -2.13 -16.10 -3.15
N LEU A 181 -1.85 -16.22 -4.44
CA LEU A 181 -0.83 -17.13 -4.96
C LEU A 181 0.63 -16.72 -4.60
N THR A 182 0.85 -15.46 -4.20
CA THR A 182 2.20 -14.96 -3.86
C THR A 182 2.45 -14.80 -2.37
N ASN A 183 1.45 -15.07 -1.52
CA ASN A 183 1.56 -14.84 -0.09
C ASN A 183 2.28 -15.98 0.62
N LYS A 184 3.49 -15.73 1.05
CA LYS A 184 4.35 -16.71 1.74
C LYS A 184 3.83 -17.19 3.10
N ARG A 185 2.81 -16.53 3.67
CA ARG A 185 2.15 -17.04 4.88
C ARG A 185 1.56 -18.43 4.68
N TYR A 186 1.18 -18.79 3.45
CA TYR A 186 0.64 -20.12 3.17
C TYR A 186 1.63 -21.26 3.33
N ILE A 187 2.93 -20.98 3.28
CA ILE A 187 4.02 -21.95 3.57
C ILE A 187 4.59 -21.79 4.97
N GLY A 188 3.91 -21.09 5.87
CA GLY A 188 4.33 -20.95 7.27
C GLY A 188 5.22 -19.73 7.56
N GLU A 189 5.59 -18.92 6.58
CA GLU A 189 6.43 -17.74 6.80
C GLU A 189 5.61 -16.56 7.34
N ASN A 190 6.01 -16.02 8.48
CA ASN A 190 5.52 -14.72 8.96
C ASN A 190 6.60 -13.67 8.77
N HIS A 191 6.22 -12.45 8.36
CA HIS A 191 7.19 -11.38 8.12
C HIS A 191 6.69 -10.02 8.58
N PHE A 192 7.62 -9.20 9.02
CA PHE A 192 7.40 -7.79 9.31
C PHE A 192 8.67 -7.00 8.99
N LYS A 193 8.57 -6.04 8.07
CA LYS A 193 9.74 -5.36 7.49
C LYS A 193 10.76 -6.38 6.96
N ASP A 194 11.99 -6.32 7.44
CA ASP A 194 13.10 -7.18 7.01
C ASP A 194 13.20 -8.49 7.80
N ILE A 195 12.33 -8.67 8.80
CA ILE A 195 12.32 -9.87 9.63
C ILE A 195 11.40 -10.90 8.99
N VAL A 196 11.98 -12.07 8.69
CA VAL A 196 11.27 -13.24 8.16
C VAL A 196 11.41 -14.37 9.18
N MET A 197 10.29 -14.91 9.63
CA MET A 197 10.24 -16.06 10.55
C MET A 197 9.64 -17.25 9.82
N PRO A 198 10.46 -18.22 9.40
CA PRO A 198 9.96 -19.45 8.81
C PRO A 198 9.26 -20.31 9.87
N ASP A 199 8.31 -21.12 9.44
CA ASP A 199 7.59 -22.11 10.26
C ASP A 199 6.95 -21.53 11.55
N SER A 200 6.68 -20.22 11.55
CA SER A 200 6.11 -19.53 12.72
C SER A 200 4.58 -19.51 12.76
N ILE A 201 3.95 -19.87 11.65
CA ILE A 201 2.49 -19.99 11.51
C ILE A 201 2.16 -21.32 10.83
N PRO A 202 0.95 -21.89 11.05
CA PRO A 202 0.56 -23.14 10.38
C PRO A 202 0.63 -23.01 8.86
N ALA A 203 1.31 -23.91 8.18
CA ALA A 203 1.30 -23.97 6.72
C ALA A 203 -0.02 -24.54 6.21
N ILE A 204 -0.56 -23.97 5.12
CA ILE A 204 -1.75 -24.46 4.41
C ILE A 204 -1.35 -25.15 3.11
N VAL A 205 -0.29 -24.66 2.47
CA VAL A 205 0.19 -25.14 1.18
C VAL A 205 1.58 -25.73 1.35
N ASP A 206 1.83 -26.82 0.66
CA ASP A 206 3.15 -27.44 0.60
C ASP A 206 4.16 -26.48 -0.06
N LYS A 207 5.39 -26.47 0.44
CA LYS A 207 6.45 -25.57 -0.02
C LYS A 207 6.84 -25.82 -1.46
N ASP A 208 6.91 -27.08 -1.88
CA ASP A 208 7.29 -27.43 -3.25
C ASP A 208 6.22 -26.94 -4.24
N LEU A 209 4.93 -27.16 -3.92
CA LEU A 209 3.82 -26.65 -4.72
C LEU A 209 3.83 -25.10 -4.81
N PHE A 210 4.13 -24.42 -3.70
CA PHE A 210 4.24 -22.96 -3.69
C PHE A 210 5.36 -22.50 -4.64
N GLU A 211 6.55 -23.09 -4.56
CA GLU A 211 7.70 -22.73 -5.39
C GLU A 211 7.43 -22.97 -6.89
N GLU A 212 6.83 -24.10 -7.24
CA GLU A 212 6.39 -24.37 -8.63
C GLU A 212 5.45 -23.29 -9.16
N VAL A 213 4.47 -22.89 -8.35
CA VAL A 213 3.54 -21.80 -8.69
C VAL A 213 4.27 -20.49 -8.88
N GLN A 214 5.26 -20.13 -8.00
CA GLN A 214 6.05 -18.91 -8.20
C GLN A 214 6.83 -18.92 -9.50
N LEU A 215 7.44 -20.05 -9.87
CA LEU A 215 8.16 -20.21 -11.15
C LEU A 215 7.20 -20.00 -12.34
N LYS A 216 5.99 -20.55 -12.28
CA LYS A 216 4.98 -20.35 -13.32
C LYS A 216 4.50 -18.91 -13.43
N ILE A 217 4.25 -18.23 -12.30
CA ILE A 217 3.89 -16.81 -12.27
C ILE A 217 5.00 -15.98 -12.93
N LYS A 218 6.27 -16.22 -12.57
CA LYS A 218 7.42 -15.52 -13.14
C LYS A 218 7.58 -15.76 -14.65
N LYS A 219 7.33 -17.00 -15.12
CA LYS A 219 7.34 -17.35 -16.54
C LYS A 219 6.21 -16.63 -17.29
N ASN A 220 5.00 -16.66 -16.75
CA ASN A 220 3.82 -16.07 -17.36
C ASN A 220 3.86 -14.53 -17.39
N SER A 221 4.51 -13.88 -16.41
CA SER A 221 4.67 -12.41 -16.38
C SER A 221 5.53 -11.87 -17.52
N ARG A 222 6.40 -12.71 -18.10
CA ARG A 222 7.30 -12.36 -19.22
C ARG A 222 6.73 -12.73 -20.58
N ALA A 223 5.64 -13.50 -20.61
CA ALA A 223 5.03 -13.91 -21.87
C ALA A 223 4.16 -12.75 -22.41
N PRO A 224 4.28 -12.39 -23.71
CA PRO A 224 3.38 -11.43 -24.34
C PRO A 224 1.94 -11.95 -24.29
N ALA A 225 0.99 -11.01 -24.16
CA ALA A 225 -0.44 -11.36 -24.08
C ALA A 225 -0.89 -12.13 -25.31
N ARG A 226 -1.34 -13.36 -25.12
CA ARG A 226 -1.96 -14.16 -26.18
C ARG A 226 -3.29 -13.50 -26.57
N HIS A 227 -3.60 -13.43 -27.87
CA HIS A 227 -4.88 -12.97 -28.44
C HIS A 227 -5.23 -11.48 -28.32
N LYS A 228 -4.24 -10.58 -28.43
CA LYS A 228 -4.53 -9.13 -28.61
C LYS A 228 -4.31 -8.63 -30.05
N ALA A 229 -3.66 -9.42 -30.90
CA ALA A 229 -3.46 -9.05 -32.29
C ALA A 229 -4.64 -9.55 -33.14
N GLU A 230 -5.14 -8.71 -34.04
CA GLU A 230 -6.13 -9.10 -35.05
C GLU A 230 -5.55 -10.11 -36.06
N ASP A 231 -4.22 -10.18 -36.15
CA ASP A 231 -3.46 -11.04 -37.06
C ASP A 231 -2.72 -12.16 -36.33
N ASP A 232 -2.61 -13.33 -36.97
CA ASP A 232 -1.92 -14.51 -36.43
C ASP A 232 -0.40 -14.40 -36.61
N TYR A 233 0.30 -14.03 -35.54
CA TYR A 233 1.76 -14.07 -35.46
C TYR A 233 2.23 -15.44 -34.94
N LEU A 234 2.49 -16.36 -35.86
CA LEU A 234 2.80 -17.77 -35.58
C LEU A 234 4.05 -17.99 -34.71
N LEU A 235 5.00 -17.07 -34.73
CA LEU A 235 6.24 -17.15 -33.95
C LEU A 235 6.18 -16.39 -32.61
N THR A 236 5.04 -15.87 -32.24
CA THR A 236 4.85 -15.26 -30.93
C THR A 236 5.23 -16.25 -29.82
N THR A 237 6.07 -15.85 -28.87
CA THR A 237 6.63 -16.66 -27.79
C THR A 237 7.71 -17.69 -28.20
N LYS A 238 8.02 -17.81 -29.48
CA LYS A 238 9.01 -18.78 -30.00
C LYS A 238 10.23 -18.11 -30.62
N LEU A 239 10.14 -16.83 -30.95
CA LEU A 239 11.21 -16.07 -31.61
C LEU A 239 11.97 -15.20 -30.61
N PHE A 240 13.29 -15.31 -30.61
CA PHE A 240 14.18 -14.52 -29.77
C PHE A 240 15.16 -13.73 -30.63
N CYS A 241 15.48 -12.51 -30.21
CA CYS A 241 16.44 -11.66 -30.92
C CYS A 241 17.85 -12.23 -30.80
N GLY A 242 18.52 -12.47 -31.94
CA GLY A 242 19.88 -12.98 -31.94
C GLY A 242 20.94 -12.03 -31.40
N MET A 243 20.62 -10.71 -31.26
CA MET A 243 21.56 -9.70 -30.74
C MET A 243 21.43 -9.53 -29.22
N CYS A 244 20.19 -9.47 -28.67
CA CYS A 244 19.97 -9.15 -27.25
C CYS A 244 19.32 -10.28 -26.46
N GLY A 245 18.95 -11.41 -27.10
CA GLY A 245 18.29 -12.52 -26.46
C GLY A 245 16.84 -12.26 -26.00
N ALA A 246 16.31 -11.05 -26.22
CA ALA A 246 14.95 -10.72 -25.84
C ALA A 246 13.92 -11.45 -26.72
N MET A 247 12.77 -11.79 -26.12
CA MET A 247 11.65 -12.35 -26.87
C MET A 247 11.10 -11.29 -27.84
N MET A 248 10.89 -11.70 -29.09
CA MET A 248 10.32 -10.83 -30.11
C MET A 248 8.78 -10.95 -30.11
N PHE A 249 8.12 -9.84 -30.38
CA PHE A 249 6.66 -9.77 -30.49
C PHE A 249 6.25 -9.30 -31.88
N GLY A 250 5.09 -9.78 -32.34
CA GLY A 250 4.52 -9.38 -33.62
C GLY A 250 3.96 -7.97 -33.54
N GLU A 251 4.27 -7.17 -34.54
CA GLU A 251 3.77 -5.80 -34.72
C GLU A 251 3.37 -5.59 -36.18
N CYS A 252 2.37 -4.76 -36.44
CA CYS A 252 2.03 -4.33 -37.79
C CYS A 252 2.28 -2.84 -37.94
N GLY A 253 2.67 -2.42 -39.13
CA GLY A 253 2.86 -1.02 -39.49
C GLY A 253 2.36 -0.74 -40.90
N THR A 254 1.73 0.41 -41.12
CA THR A 254 1.25 0.83 -42.42
C THR A 254 2.36 1.58 -43.17
N GLY A 255 2.79 1.04 -44.28
CA GLY A 255 3.77 1.67 -45.15
C GLY A 255 3.23 2.91 -45.87
N ARG A 256 4.12 3.66 -46.53
CA ARG A 256 3.80 4.89 -47.27
C ARG A 256 2.72 4.66 -48.37
N ASN A 257 2.65 3.43 -48.89
CA ASN A 257 1.68 3.00 -49.92
C ASN A 257 0.38 2.47 -49.32
N LYS A 258 0.10 2.73 -48.04
CA LYS A 258 -1.07 2.23 -47.30
C LYS A 258 -1.17 0.69 -47.19
N VAL A 259 -0.09 -0.03 -47.50
CA VAL A 259 -0.01 -1.48 -47.32
C VAL A 259 0.40 -1.76 -45.87
N VAL A 260 -0.31 -2.68 -45.21
CA VAL A 260 0.01 -3.15 -43.86
C VAL A 260 1.12 -4.19 -43.96
N HIS A 261 2.20 -3.99 -43.24
CA HIS A 261 3.31 -4.92 -43.12
C HIS A 261 3.31 -5.53 -41.73
N HIS A 262 3.45 -6.86 -41.67
CA HIS A 262 3.57 -7.62 -40.42
C HIS A 262 5.02 -8.02 -40.20
N TYR A 263 5.57 -7.73 -39.03
CA TYR A 263 6.96 -8.03 -38.68
C TYR A 263 7.11 -8.36 -37.19
N TYR A 264 8.26 -8.90 -36.84
CA TYR A 264 8.62 -9.18 -35.46
C TYR A 264 9.66 -8.15 -34.98
N LYS A 265 9.46 -7.65 -33.76
CA LYS A 265 10.31 -6.62 -33.13
C LYS A 265 10.74 -7.08 -31.74
N CYS A 266 11.96 -6.77 -31.33
CA CYS A 266 12.47 -7.00 -29.99
C CYS A 266 12.42 -5.73 -29.13
#